data_91655499873b3d78c2973a8101f7dd7e
#
_entry.id   91655499873b3d78c2973a8101f7dd7e
#
_cell.length_a   1.000
_cell.length_b   1.000
_cell.length_c   1.000
_cell.angle_alpha   90.00
_cell.angle_beta   90.00
_cell.angle_gamma   90.00
#
_symmetry.space_group_name_H-M   'P 1'
#
loop_
_entity.id
_entity.type
_entity.pdbx_description
1 polymer ?
#
loop_
_entity_poly.entity_id
_entity_poly.type
_entity_poly.pdbx_seq_one_letter_code
_entity_poly.pdbx_strand_id
1 'polypeptide(L)'
;MNPTSFRPRRRAVVAAAAALPLVGLAACASDTGDGPDLGGGADGGSDGGGEGSAFADVIASGPVAAEDAVAGSAWAAAIKEKGQLIRGGTVANQVFSLASTTGGQPTGFDAGITQLLAKYILGEGGEEKVDYVDTTVETRETLVQNGTVDCVIATYSITPERLEVIDFAGPYYLSGTAIQVRTEDAESISGPEDLTGKKVVTQANSTGIQAAEEFIPDYDASLVQTLPDNESCVAALKQGRADAYVLDQGVLLGNSAADPEVTVVGEPFVDDPYGVGLPKDAEGAVDFVNAFLQEIIDSGAWEKLWTATIGEVMDTEAPEPPVPGELPS
;
A
#
# COMPACT_ATOMS: atom_id res chain seq x y z
N MET A 1 39.29 46.84 0.30
CA MET A 1 37.86 47.11 0.02
C MET A 1 37.05 46.24 0.98
N ASN A 2 36.30 46.86 1.87
CA ASN A 2 35.66 46.25 3.04
C ASN A 2 34.47 45.36 2.71
N PRO A 3 34.23 44.22 3.43
CA PRO A 3 33.00 43.48 3.36
C PRO A 3 31.98 44.05 4.38
N THR A 4 30.81 44.39 3.89
CA THR A 4 29.66 44.85 4.67
C THR A 4 28.96 43.66 5.32
N SER A 5 28.91 43.66 6.66
CA SER A 5 28.19 42.72 7.51
C SER A 5 26.69 42.99 7.51
N PHE A 6 25.88 41.99 7.16
CA PHE A 6 24.42 42.02 7.29
C PHE A 6 24.02 41.44 8.65
N ARG A 7 23.37 42.23 9.53
CA ARG A 7 22.77 41.78 10.79
C ARG A 7 21.27 41.57 10.61
N PRO A 8 20.67 40.44 11.01
CA PRO A 8 19.21 40.28 11.01
C PRO A 8 18.59 40.90 12.27
N ARG A 9 17.55 41.68 12.06
CA ARG A 9 16.71 42.28 13.12
C ARG A 9 15.82 41.19 13.73
N ARG A 10 15.95 41.01 15.05
CA ARG A 10 15.01 40.21 15.86
C ARG A 10 13.70 41.00 16.02
N ARG A 11 12.58 40.42 15.59
CA ARG A 11 11.23 40.89 15.94
C ARG A 11 10.76 40.10 17.17
N ALA A 12 10.47 40.83 18.23
CA ALA A 12 9.84 40.34 19.45
C ALA A 12 8.36 40.05 19.15
N VAL A 13 7.91 38.84 19.52
CA VAL A 13 6.49 38.45 19.50
C VAL A 13 5.99 38.61 20.93
N VAL A 14 5.03 39.50 21.10
CA VAL A 14 4.31 39.73 22.37
C VAL A 14 3.22 38.67 22.48
N ALA A 15 3.29 37.85 23.51
CA ALA A 15 2.23 36.89 23.86
C ALA A 15 1.14 37.61 24.68
N ALA A 16 -0.06 37.68 24.18
CA ALA A 16 -1.24 38.07 24.91
C ALA A 16 -1.96 36.84 25.48
N ALA A 17 -1.97 36.71 26.80
CA ALA A 17 -2.75 35.73 27.53
C ALA A 17 -4.18 36.27 27.74
N ALA A 18 -5.17 35.55 27.21
CA ALA A 18 -6.58 35.75 27.49
C ALA A 18 -7.08 34.67 28.44
N ALA A 19 -7.45 35.04 29.64
CA ALA A 19 -8.11 34.20 30.63
C ALA A 19 -9.63 34.23 30.41
N LEU A 20 -10.28 33.08 30.38
CA LEU A 20 -11.72 32.92 30.40
C LEU A 20 -12.16 32.23 31.69
N PRO A 21 -13.27 32.70 32.33
CA PRO A 21 -13.70 32.16 33.60
C PRO A 21 -14.55 30.89 33.48
N LEU A 22 -14.33 29.95 34.40
CA LEU A 22 -15.21 28.81 34.66
C LEU A 22 -16.51 29.32 35.32
N VAL A 23 -17.65 28.94 34.74
CA VAL A 23 -18.94 28.95 35.42
C VAL A 23 -19.35 27.52 35.67
N GLY A 24 -19.37 27.10 36.95
CA GLY A 24 -19.93 25.84 37.40
C GLY A 24 -21.44 25.97 37.61
N LEU A 25 -22.19 24.98 37.19
CA LEU A 25 -23.57 24.74 37.60
C LEU A 25 -23.70 23.29 38.05
N ALA A 26 -23.80 23.15 39.36
CA ALA A 26 -24.28 21.92 40.02
C ALA A 26 -25.82 22.05 40.17
N ALA A 27 -26.56 21.04 39.77
CA ALA A 27 -27.92 20.85 40.23
C ALA A 27 -28.17 19.34 40.38
N CYS A 28 -28.27 18.94 41.63
CA CYS A 28 -28.93 17.69 42.08
C CYS A 28 -30.46 17.95 42.07
N ALA A 29 -31.23 17.00 41.57
CA ALA A 29 -32.56 16.71 42.08
C ALA A 29 -32.97 15.30 41.71
N SER A 30 -33.19 14.50 42.71
CA SER A 30 -33.97 13.28 42.75
C SER A 30 -35.43 13.58 42.56
N ASP A 31 -36.20 12.83 41.77
CA ASP A 31 -37.43 12.25 42.27
C ASP A 31 -38.02 11.17 41.34
N THR A 32 -38.67 10.24 41.95
CA THR A 32 -39.37 9.05 41.52
C THR A 32 -40.64 9.34 40.73
N GLY A 33 -40.92 8.55 39.67
CA GLY A 33 -42.19 8.57 38.95
C GLY A 33 -42.38 7.37 38.05
N ASP A 34 -43.26 6.50 38.45
CA ASP A 34 -43.72 5.24 37.89
C ASP A 34 -44.51 5.35 36.57
N GLY A 35 -44.30 4.36 35.63
CA GLY A 35 -45.21 3.85 34.62
C GLY A 35 -45.08 4.41 33.20
N PRO A 36 -45.55 3.68 32.14
CA PRO A 36 -45.67 2.24 32.00
C PRO A 36 -44.82 1.63 30.88
N ASP A 37 -44.54 0.35 31.06
CA ASP A 37 -44.00 -0.62 30.11
C ASP A 37 -44.72 -0.61 28.75
N LEU A 38 -43.96 -0.33 27.67
CA LEU A 38 -44.31 -0.70 26.31
C LEU A 38 -43.19 -1.56 25.75
N GLY A 39 -43.35 -2.84 25.85
CA GLY A 39 -42.56 -3.86 25.22
C GLY A 39 -42.50 -3.67 23.70
N GLY A 40 -41.34 -3.81 23.13
CA GLY A 40 -41.07 -3.79 21.71
C GLY A 40 -39.60 -4.09 21.48
N GLY A 41 -39.25 -5.37 21.49
CA GLY A 41 -37.92 -5.81 21.07
C GLY A 41 -37.68 -5.44 19.62
N ALA A 42 -36.56 -4.78 19.38
CA ALA A 42 -35.86 -4.79 18.11
C ALA A 42 -34.40 -4.85 18.50
N ASP A 43 -33.88 -6.05 18.52
CA ASP A 43 -32.47 -6.34 18.41
C ASP A 43 -32.01 -5.76 17.06
N GLY A 44 -31.42 -4.61 17.09
CA GLY A 44 -30.69 -3.98 16.01
C GLY A 44 -29.24 -3.89 16.45
N GLY A 45 -28.60 -5.02 16.62
CA GLY A 45 -27.15 -5.10 16.67
C GLY A 45 -26.62 -4.70 15.31
N SER A 46 -26.20 -3.45 15.15
CA SER A 46 -25.31 -3.09 14.06
C SER A 46 -23.94 -3.70 14.42
N ASP A 47 -23.70 -4.88 13.88
CA ASP A 47 -22.40 -5.51 13.80
C ASP A 47 -21.50 -4.63 12.90
N GLY A 48 -20.84 -3.65 13.49
CA GLY A 48 -19.76 -2.90 12.89
C GLY A 48 -18.39 -3.58 13.12
N GLY A 49 -18.37 -4.92 13.20
CA GLY A 49 -17.21 -5.71 13.59
C GLY A 49 -16.64 -6.66 12.51
N GLY A 50 -17.13 -6.61 11.25
CA GLY A 50 -16.79 -7.65 10.28
C GLY A 50 -15.39 -7.52 9.67
N GLU A 51 -15.04 -6.37 9.17
CA GLU A 51 -13.89 -6.20 8.28
C GLU A 51 -12.54 -6.24 9.00
N GLY A 52 -12.38 -5.52 10.10
CA GLY A 52 -11.15 -5.52 10.92
C GLY A 52 -10.86 -6.86 11.59
N SER A 53 -11.86 -7.72 11.79
CA SER A 53 -11.69 -9.00 12.42
C SER A 53 -11.12 -10.06 11.45
N ALA A 54 -11.59 -10.11 10.20
CA ALA A 54 -11.12 -11.08 9.22
C ALA A 54 -9.62 -10.89 8.89
N PHE A 55 -9.19 -9.67 8.63
CA PHE A 55 -7.77 -9.35 8.42
C PHE A 55 -6.93 -9.73 9.65
N ALA A 56 -7.33 -9.30 10.85
CA ALA A 56 -6.61 -9.59 12.08
C ALA A 56 -6.52 -11.10 12.35
N ASP A 57 -7.59 -11.85 12.09
CA ASP A 57 -7.63 -13.31 12.26
C ASP A 57 -6.64 -14.02 11.31
N VAL A 58 -6.49 -13.53 10.06
CA VAL A 58 -5.49 -14.06 9.12
C VAL A 58 -4.08 -13.81 9.64
N ILE A 59 -3.77 -12.59 10.10
CA ILE A 59 -2.45 -12.27 10.63
C ILE A 59 -2.16 -13.10 11.90
N ALA A 60 -3.13 -13.19 12.82
CA ALA A 60 -2.97 -13.95 14.04
C ALA A 60 -2.74 -15.45 13.78
N SER A 61 -3.38 -16.02 12.75
CA SER A 61 -3.24 -17.44 12.38
C SER A 61 -2.06 -17.73 11.43
N GLY A 62 -1.30 -16.72 11.04
CA GLY A 62 -0.17 -16.85 10.11
C GLY A 62 0.96 -17.75 10.64
N PRO A 63 1.75 -18.36 9.75
CA PRO A 63 2.80 -19.31 10.13
C PRO A 63 3.99 -18.63 10.85
N VAL A 64 4.77 -19.44 11.59
CA VAL A 64 6.04 -19.05 12.20
C VAL A 64 7.11 -20.00 11.67
N ALA A 65 8.23 -19.45 11.18
CA ALA A 65 9.34 -20.26 10.67
C ALA A 65 10.00 -21.08 11.78
N ALA A 66 10.49 -22.27 11.43
CA ALA A 66 11.35 -23.03 12.28
C ALA A 66 12.66 -22.29 12.55
N GLU A 67 13.25 -22.46 13.75
CA GLU A 67 14.45 -21.73 14.15
C GLU A 67 15.66 -22.01 13.22
N ASP A 68 15.77 -23.21 12.69
CA ASP A 68 16.82 -23.61 11.75
C ASP A 68 16.62 -22.96 10.38
N ALA A 69 15.39 -22.73 9.92
CA ALA A 69 15.11 -22.00 8.71
C ALA A 69 15.54 -20.53 8.83
N VAL A 70 15.21 -19.88 9.96
CA VAL A 70 15.67 -18.49 10.21
C VAL A 70 17.19 -18.42 10.29
N ALA A 71 17.82 -19.36 11.01
CA ALA A 71 19.28 -19.42 11.14
C ALA A 71 20.00 -19.74 9.81
N GLY A 72 19.32 -20.39 8.87
CA GLY A 72 19.82 -20.71 7.54
C GLY A 72 19.86 -19.52 6.57
N SER A 73 19.18 -18.41 6.89
CA SER A 73 19.21 -17.15 6.14
C SER A 73 19.90 -16.06 6.97
N ALA A 74 21.08 -15.61 6.52
CA ALA A 74 21.80 -14.54 7.22
C ALA A 74 20.94 -13.25 7.31
N TRP A 75 20.14 -12.97 6.28
CA TRP A 75 19.22 -11.85 6.26
C TRP A 75 18.11 -11.99 7.32
N ALA A 76 17.43 -13.13 7.37
CA ALA A 76 16.36 -13.37 8.36
C ALA A 76 16.90 -13.41 9.80
N ALA A 77 18.09 -14.02 10.00
CA ALA A 77 18.77 -14.06 11.29
C ALA A 77 19.10 -12.65 11.82
N ALA A 78 19.57 -11.75 10.96
CA ALA A 78 19.85 -10.36 11.33
C ALA A 78 18.58 -9.60 11.76
N ILE A 79 17.44 -9.82 11.08
CA ILE A 79 16.14 -9.26 11.46
C ILE A 79 15.67 -9.84 12.81
N LYS A 80 15.86 -11.16 13.00
CA LYS A 80 15.53 -11.84 14.26
C LYS A 80 16.34 -11.28 15.43
N GLU A 81 17.65 -11.07 15.24
CA GLU A 81 18.55 -10.48 16.24
C GLU A 81 18.16 -9.03 16.56
N LYS A 82 17.85 -8.23 15.53
CA LYS A 82 17.36 -6.86 15.68
C LYS A 82 16.00 -6.78 16.40
N GLY A 83 15.15 -7.81 16.26
CA GLY A 83 13.84 -7.93 16.90
C GLY A 83 12.73 -7.10 16.24
N GLN A 84 12.95 -6.61 15.03
CA GLN A 84 11.97 -5.89 14.23
C GLN A 84 12.26 -6.02 12.74
N LEU A 85 11.22 -5.90 11.90
CA LEU A 85 11.32 -5.79 10.44
C LEU A 85 11.12 -4.33 10.02
N ILE A 86 12.04 -3.79 9.23
CA ILE A 86 11.90 -2.45 8.65
C ILE A 86 11.47 -2.59 7.19
N ARG A 87 10.23 -2.20 6.90
CA ARG A 87 9.63 -2.31 5.57
C ARG A 87 9.56 -0.94 4.89
N GLY A 88 10.08 -0.84 3.66
CA GLY A 88 9.86 0.31 2.77
C GLY A 88 8.56 0.19 1.98
N GLY A 89 7.81 1.27 1.89
CA GLY A 89 6.59 1.37 1.09
C GLY A 89 5.66 2.45 1.57
N THR A 90 4.67 2.80 0.73
CA THR A 90 3.60 3.74 1.13
C THR A 90 2.62 3.10 2.12
N VAL A 91 1.92 3.93 2.87
CA VAL A 91 0.78 3.55 3.73
C VAL A 91 -0.44 4.41 3.39
N ALA A 92 -0.59 4.78 2.13
CA ALA A 92 -1.66 5.63 1.61
C ALA A 92 -2.56 4.93 0.57
N ASN A 93 -2.32 3.65 0.25
CA ASN A 93 -3.15 2.88 -0.67
C ASN A 93 -4.21 2.10 0.10
N GLN A 94 -5.49 2.34 -0.20
CA GLN A 94 -6.63 1.79 0.54
C GLN A 94 -6.73 0.27 0.44
N VAL A 95 -6.26 -0.34 -0.65
CA VAL A 95 -6.34 -1.78 -0.90
C VAL A 95 -5.07 -2.51 -0.45
N PHE A 96 -3.89 -1.91 -0.72
CA PHE A 96 -2.62 -2.60 -0.50
C PHE A 96 -1.94 -2.24 0.82
N SER A 97 -1.95 -0.97 1.23
CA SER A 97 -1.36 -0.58 2.52
C SER A 97 -1.91 0.78 2.97
N LEU A 98 -2.79 0.78 3.96
CA LEU A 98 -3.42 1.97 4.50
C LEU A 98 -3.08 2.13 5.99
N ALA A 99 -2.56 3.30 6.34
CA ALA A 99 -2.31 3.65 7.73
C ALA A 99 -3.61 3.66 8.56
N SER A 100 -3.56 3.08 9.75
CA SER A 100 -4.67 3.14 10.69
C SER A 100 -4.84 4.57 11.22
N THR A 101 -6.07 5.07 11.20
CA THR A 101 -6.42 6.38 11.78
C THR A 101 -6.55 6.34 13.31
N THR A 102 -6.63 5.15 13.90
CA THR A 102 -6.77 4.93 15.35
C THR A 102 -5.49 4.47 16.02
N GLY A 103 -4.41 4.35 15.27
CA GLY A 103 -3.15 3.76 15.70
C GLY A 103 -3.10 2.24 15.45
N GLY A 104 -1.92 1.64 15.56
CA GLY A 104 -1.67 0.23 15.23
C GLY A 104 -1.02 0.05 13.86
N GLN A 105 -0.91 -1.19 13.43
CA GLN A 105 -0.31 -1.56 12.15
C GLN A 105 -1.24 -1.16 10.98
N PRO A 106 -0.70 -0.82 9.80
CA PRO A 106 -1.49 -0.61 8.59
C PRO A 106 -2.27 -1.86 8.19
N THR A 107 -3.35 -1.68 7.42
CA THR A 107 -4.15 -2.76 6.82
C THR A 107 -4.00 -2.76 5.31
N GLY A 108 -4.41 -3.84 4.65
CA GLY A 108 -4.31 -4.02 3.20
C GLY A 108 -3.39 -5.19 2.81
N PHE A 109 -3.34 -5.53 1.54
CA PHE A 109 -2.68 -6.75 1.09
C PHE A 109 -1.17 -6.73 1.32
N ASP A 110 -0.46 -5.67 0.90
CA ASP A 110 1.00 -5.50 1.14
C ASP A 110 1.32 -5.40 2.65
N ALA A 111 0.44 -4.71 3.40
CA ALA A 111 0.59 -4.62 4.84
C ALA A 111 0.44 -6.00 5.50
N GLY A 112 -0.51 -6.81 5.03
CA GLY A 112 -0.72 -8.18 5.52
C GLY A 112 0.45 -9.11 5.19
N ILE A 113 0.95 -9.10 3.95
CA ILE A 113 2.18 -9.84 3.57
C ILE A 113 3.35 -9.43 4.46
N THR A 114 3.49 -8.12 4.75
CA THR A 114 4.55 -7.60 5.63
C THR A 114 4.42 -8.13 7.06
N GLN A 115 3.22 -8.07 7.63
CA GLN A 115 2.96 -8.53 9.01
C GLN A 115 3.14 -10.04 9.13
N LEU A 116 2.67 -10.82 8.14
CA LEU A 116 2.90 -12.26 8.08
C LEU A 116 4.39 -12.61 7.98
N LEU A 117 5.16 -11.89 7.15
CA LEU A 117 6.61 -12.06 7.05
C LEU A 117 7.32 -11.73 8.38
N ALA A 118 6.92 -10.64 9.02
CA ALA A 118 7.47 -10.27 10.33
C ALA A 118 7.18 -11.33 11.39
N LYS A 119 5.95 -11.86 11.45
CA LYS A 119 5.58 -12.99 12.31
C LYS A 119 6.39 -14.24 11.97
N TYR A 120 6.52 -14.55 10.69
CA TYR A 120 7.29 -15.71 10.23
C TYR A 120 8.74 -15.68 10.74
N ILE A 121 9.40 -14.52 10.69
CA ILE A 121 10.79 -14.34 11.14
C ILE A 121 10.89 -14.25 12.67
N LEU A 122 10.05 -13.39 13.29
CA LEU A 122 10.22 -12.98 14.69
C LEU A 122 9.48 -13.90 15.68
N GLY A 123 8.54 -14.71 15.21
CA GLY A 123 7.66 -15.55 16.04
C GLY A 123 6.39 -14.83 16.45
N GLU A 124 5.65 -15.40 17.41
CA GLU A 124 4.39 -14.85 17.91
C GLU A 124 4.57 -13.41 18.42
N GLY A 125 3.66 -12.52 18.00
CA GLY A 125 3.74 -11.08 18.26
C GLY A 125 4.74 -10.33 17.38
N GLY A 126 5.35 -11.00 16.39
CA GLY A 126 6.26 -10.39 15.43
C GLY A 126 5.55 -9.46 14.45
N GLU A 127 4.28 -9.74 14.16
CA GLU A 127 3.42 -8.91 13.32
C GLU A 127 3.28 -7.46 13.82
N GLU A 128 3.40 -7.24 15.12
CA GLU A 128 3.38 -5.91 15.74
C GLU A 128 4.75 -5.20 15.72
N LYS A 129 5.80 -5.88 15.25
CA LYS A 129 7.19 -5.39 15.26
C LYS A 129 7.66 -4.99 13.86
N VAL A 130 6.78 -4.36 13.11
CA VAL A 130 7.11 -3.78 11.80
C VAL A 130 7.27 -2.27 11.94
N ASP A 131 8.38 -1.76 11.42
CA ASP A 131 8.63 -0.33 11.24
C ASP A 131 8.43 0.02 9.76
N TYR A 132 7.54 0.98 9.48
CA TYR A 132 7.17 1.39 8.12
C TYR A 132 7.91 2.66 7.75
N VAL A 133 8.81 2.56 6.79
CA VAL A 133 9.52 3.69 6.19
C VAL A 133 8.81 4.09 4.91
N ASP A 134 8.27 5.32 4.87
CA ASP A 134 7.61 5.83 3.67
C ASP A 134 8.60 5.93 2.51
N THR A 135 8.23 5.35 1.37
CA THR A 135 9.05 5.33 0.18
C THR A 135 8.23 5.71 -1.05
N THR A 136 8.88 6.34 -2.00
CA THR A 136 8.31 6.56 -3.34
C THR A 136 8.89 5.55 -4.33
N VAL A 137 8.31 5.48 -5.54
CA VAL A 137 8.87 4.67 -6.64
C VAL A 137 10.33 5.05 -6.93
N GLU A 138 10.68 6.34 -6.78
CA GLU A 138 12.04 6.85 -7.00
C GLU A 138 13.04 6.44 -5.90
N THR A 139 12.59 6.36 -4.64
CA THR A 139 13.50 6.19 -3.50
C THR A 139 13.66 4.76 -3.01
N ARG A 140 12.68 3.88 -3.25
CA ARG A 140 12.60 2.53 -2.67
C ARG A 140 13.82 1.66 -2.98
N GLU A 141 14.36 1.73 -4.21
CA GLU A 141 15.57 0.98 -4.60
C GLU A 141 16.79 1.40 -3.79
N THR A 142 17.02 2.70 -3.68
CA THR A 142 18.14 3.23 -2.89
C THR A 142 18.03 2.86 -1.42
N LEU A 143 16.82 2.86 -0.86
CA LEU A 143 16.62 2.55 0.56
C LEU A 143 16.88 1.08 0.89
N VAL A 144 16.52 0.16 -0.01
CA VAL A 144 16.82 -1.26 0.17
C VAL A 144 18.29 -1.57 -0.10
N GLN A 145 18.90 -0.94 -1.11
CA GLN A 145 20.33 -1.12 -1.43
C GLN A 145 21.26 -0.67 -0.30
N ASN A 146 20.94 0.43 0.37
CA ASN A 146 21.79 0.97 1.44
C ASN A 146 21.46 0.42 2.84
N GLY A 147 20.50 -0.51 2.95
CA GLY A 147 20.08 -1.14 4.20
C GLY A 147 19.30 -0.23 5.15
N THR A 148 18.72 0.88 4.66
CA THR A 148 17.80 1.70 5.45
C THR A 148 16.52 0.92 5.75
N VAL A 149 16.07 0.06 4.82
CA VAL A 149 14.97 -0.89 4.99
C VAL A 149 15.49 -2.31 4.75
N ASP A 150 14.88 -3.28 5.41
CA ASP A 150 15.22 -4.71 5.24
C ASP A 150 14.62 -5.27 3.95
N CYS A 151 13.45 -4.78 3.57
CA CYS A 151 12.74 -5.15 2.33
C CYS A 151 11.82 -4.02 1.88
N VAL A 152 11.36 -4.12 0.63
CA VAL A 152 10.30 -3.27 0.07
C VAL A 152 9.13 -4.15 -0.35
N ILE A 153 7.94 -3.89 0.21
CA ILE A 153 6.67 -4.53 -0.17
C ILE A 153 5.68 -3.40 -0.45
N ALA A 154 5.56 -3.00 -1.72
CA ALA A 154 4.92 -1.73 -2.09
C ALA A 154 4.44 -1.76 -3.54
N THR A 155 3.50 -2.70 -3.88
CA THR A 155 3.07 -2.88 -5.27
C THR A 155 4.27 -2.84 -6.21
N TYR A 156 5.30 -3.65 -5.90
CA TYR A 156 6.62 -3.52 -6.51
C TYR A 156 6.81 -4.51 -7.65
N SER A 157 6.55 -4.04 -8.86
CA SER A 157 6.70 -4.83 -10.09
C SER A 157 8.12 -5.36 -10.25
N ILE A 158 8.22 -6.65 -10.53
CA ILE A 158 9.48 -7.32 -10.86
C ILE A 158 9.78 -7.03 -12.33
N THR A 159 10.88 -6.33 -12.62
CA THR A 159 11.34 -6.07 -13.98
C THR A 159 12.81 -6.44 -14.16
N PRO A 160 13.26 -6.77 -15.40
CA PRO A 160 14.67 -7.06 -15.67
C PRO A 160 15.62 -5.95 -15.19
N GLU A 161 15.26 -4.68 -15.40
CA GLU A 161 16.09 -3.53 -15.01
C GLU A 161 16.24 -3.44 -13.50
N ARG A 162 15.17 -3.69 -12.74
CA ARG A 162 15.20 -3.70 -11.26
C ARG A 162 16.01 -4.87 -10.72
N LEU A 163 15.93 -6.03 -11.39
CA LEU A 163 16.73 -7.21 -11.04
C LEU A 163 18.25 -7.00 -11.23
N GLU A 164 18.67 -5.99 -11.99
CA GLU A 164 20.10 -5.65 -12.08
C GLU A 164 20.65 -5.05 -10.78
N VAL A 165 19.79 -4.33 -10.02
CA VAL A 165 20.21 -3.50 -8.89
C VAL A 165 19.75 -3.97 -7.51
N ILE A 166 18.68 -4.77 -7.44
CA ILE A 166 18.16 -5.42 -6.24
C ILE A 166 17.76 -6.86 -6.56
N ASP A 167 17.50 -7.66 -5.53
CA ASP A 167 16.88 -8.97 -5.69
C ASP A 167 15.38 -8.91 -5.38
N PHE A 168 14.63 -9.86 -5.94
CA PHE A 168 13.23 -10.05 -5.64
C PHE A 168 12.95 -11.49 -5.22
N ALA A 169 12.10 -11.64 -4.23
CA ALA A 169 11.36 -12.87 -3.95
C ALA A 169 9.90 -12.70 -4.40
N GLY A 170 9.28 -13.78 -4.82
CA GLY A 170 7.91 -13.76 -5.34
C GLY A 170 7.82 -14.34 -6.75
N PRO A 171 6.76 -14.01 -7.52
CA PRO A 171 5.76 -12.98 -7.19
C PRO A 171 4.85 -13.38 -6.02
N TYR A 172 4.30 -12.36 -5.33
CA TYR A 172 3.27 -12.58 -4.32
C TYR A 172 1.87 -12.14 -4.78
N TYR A 173 1.80 -11.39 -5.88
CA TYR A 173 0.56 -10.93 -6.51
C TYR A 173 0.80 -10.75 -8.02
N LEU A 174 -0.21 -11.11 -8.82
CA LEU A 174 -0.20 -10.84 -10.26
C LEU A 174 -1.10 -9.64 -10.54
N SER A 175 -0.47 -8.50 -10.79
CA SER A 175 -1.11 -7.30 -11.25
C SER A 175 -1.00 -7.17 -12.77
N GLY A 176 -1.51 -6.09 -13.30
CA GLY A 176 -1.30 -5.71 -14.69
C GLY A 176 -1.36 -4.19 -14.85
N THR A 177 -0.78 -3.65 -15.91
CA THR A 177 -0.96 -2.25 -16.24
C THR A 177 -2.36 -2.01 -16.75
N ALA A 178 -3.04 -0.98 -16.22
CA ALA A 178 -4.41 -0.63 -16.52
C ALA A 178 -4.58 0.87 -16.75
N ILE A 179 -5.80 1.28 -17.04
CA ILE A 179 -6.16 2.66 -17.33
C ILE A 179 -7.18 3.14 -16.31
N GLN A 180 -6.94 4.30 -15.71
CA GLN A 180 -7.90 5.00 -14.87
C GLN A 180 -8.32 6.30 -15.55
N VAL A 181 -9.61 6.59 -15.49
CA VAL A 181 -10.23 7.79 -16.07
C VAL A 181 -11.11 8.46 -15.03
N ARG A 182 -11.57 9.68 -15.30
CA ARG A 182 -12.70 10.24 -14.54
C ARG A 182 -13.93 9.37 -14.76
N THR A 183 -14.72 9.16 -13.74
CA THR A 183 -15.93 8.30 -13.80
C THR A 183 -16.91 8.77 -14.88
N GLU A 184 -17.00 10.07 -15.13
CA GLU A 184 -17.83 10.65 -16.20
C GLU A 184 -17.36 10.30 -17.62
N ASP A 185 -16.07 9.93 -17.78
CA ASP A 185 -15.45 9.59 -19.07
C ASP A 185 -15.32 8.07 -19.30
N ALA A 186 -15.84 7.24 -18.38
CA ALA A 186 -15.63 5.78 -18.37
C ALA A 186 -16.10 5.07 -19.66
N GLU A 187 -17.13 5.60 -20.32
CA GLU A 187 -17.65 5.03 -21.57
C GLU A 187 -16.81 5.38 -22.82
N SER A 188 -15.84 6.29 -22.69
CA SER A 188 -15.07 6.83 -23.82
C SER A 188 -13.70 6.17 -24.02
N ILE A 189 -13.23 5.40 -23.04
CA ILE A 189 -11.93 4.71 -23.04
C ILE A 189 -12.14 3.30 -22.50
N SER A 190 -11.77 2.30 -23.26
CA SER A 190 -11.89 0.88 -22.91
C SER A 190 -10.59 0.10 -23.01
N GLY A 191 -9.55 0.69 -23.61
CA GLY A 191 -8.25 0.06 -23.80
C GLY A 191 -7.20 1.07 -24.27
N PRO A 192 -5.94 0.64 -24.40
CA PRO A 192 -4.85 1.51 -24.83
C PRO A 192 -5.04 2.08 -26.25
N GLU A 193 -5.81 1.41 -27.11
CA GLU A 193 -6.14 1.88 -28.46
C GLU A 193 -6.96 3.18 -28.46
N ASP A 194 -7.73 3.44 -27.39
CA ASP A 194 -8.53 4.66 -27.26
C ASP A 194 -7.70 5.85 -26.76
N LEU A 195 -6.42 5.62 -26.39
CA LEU A 195 -5.52 6.65 -25.89
C LEU A 195 -4.77 7.43 -26.98
N THR A 196 -4.91 7.04 -28.25
CA THR A 196 -4.31 7.79 -29.38
C THR A 196 -4.74 9.25 -29.35
N GLY A 197 -3.76 10.16 -29.26
CA GLY A 197 -3.99 11.61 -29.22
C GLY A 197 -4.59 12.14 -27.90
N LYS A 198 -4.74 11.30 -26.88
CA LYS A 198 -5.16 11.69 -25.53
C LYS A 198 -3.97 12.13 -24.69
N LYS A 199 -4.25 12.99 -23.72
CA LYS A 199 -3.26 13.37 -22.71
C LYS A 199 -3.24 12.29 -21.64
N VAL A 200 -2.11 11.63 -21.49
CA VAL A 200 -1.89 10.58 -20.51
C VAL A 200 -0.99 11.09 -19.39
N VAL A 201 -1.30 10.72 -18.15
CA VAL A 201 -0.40 10.89 -17.02
C VAL A 201 0.06 9.52 -16.54
N THR A 202 1.29 9.45 -16.06
CA THR A 202 1.83 8.28 -15.35
C THR A 202 2.81 8.72 -14.28
N GLN A 203 3.12 7.82 -13.32
CA GLN A 203 4.05 8.12 -12.25
C GLN A 203 5.50 7.96 -12.75
N ALA A 204 6.37 8.88 -12.35
CA ALA A 204 7.79 8.83 -12.67
C ALA A 204 8.43 7.54 -12.14
N ASN A 205 9.33 6.94 -12.92
CA ASN A 205 10.05 5.70 -12.64
C ASN A 205 9.13 4.45 -12.44
N SER A 206 7.87 4.53 -12.91
CA SER A 206 6.94 3.40 -12.91
C SER A 206 6.98 2.62 -14.23
N THR A 207 6.45 1.39 -14.19
CA THR A 207 6.22 0.55 -15.37
C THR A 207 5.20 1.15 -16.34
N GLY A 208 4.33 2.04 -15.87
CA GLY A 208 3.35 2.75 -16.70
C GLY A 208 3.95 3.60 -17.82
N ILE A 209 5.21 4.04 -17.70
CA ILE A 209 5.91 4.79 -18.76
C ILE A 209 6.16 3.87 -19.96
N GLN A 210 6.75 2.69 -19.72
CA GLN A 210 7.05 1.71 -20.77
C GLN A 210 5.77 1.15 -21.37
N ALA A 211 4.76 0.86 -20.56
CA ALA A 211 3.48 0.39 -21.02
C ALA A 211 2.77 1.43 -21.93
N ALA A 212 2.83 2.71 -21.59
CA ALA A 212 2.28 3.75 -22.45
C ALA A 212 3.03 3.84 -23.80
N GLU A 213 4.36 3.74 -23.78
CA GLU A 213 5.20 3.81 -24.99
C GLU A 213 4.96 2.61 -25.91
N GLU A 214 4.78 1.42 -25.36
CA GLU A 214 4.66 0.18 -26.13
C GLU A 214 3.24 -0.07 -26.65
N PHE A 215 2.21 0.26 -25.87
CA PHE A 215 0.84 -0.16 -26.14
C PHE A 215 -0.10 0.94 -26.63
N ILE A 216 0.25 2.22 -26.50
CA ILE A 216 -0.57 3.30 -27.09
C ILE A 216 -0.24 3.44 -28.57
N PRO A 217 -1.21 3.21 -29.48
CA PRO A 217 -0.97 3.38 -30.89
C PRO A 217 -0.60 4.84 -31.24
N ASP A 218 0.32 5.02 -32.18
CA ASP A 218 0.81 6.35 -32.58
C ASP A 218 1.30 7.18 -31.38
N TYR A 219 2.02 6.52 -30.46
CA TYR A 219 2.52 7.13 -29.22
C TYR A 219 3.22 8.48 -29.48
N ASP A 220 2.80 9.50 -28.75
CA ASP A 220 3.41 10.83 -28.77
C ASP A 220 3.86 11.21 -27.34
N ALA A 221 5.16 11.18 -27.11
CA ALA A 221 5.75 11.52 -25.81
C ALA A 221 5.36 12.94 -25.32
N SER A 222 4.98 13.87 -26.22
CA SER A 222 4.52 15.20 -25.82
C SER A 222 3.15 15.22 -25.17
N LEU A 223 2.37 14.14 -25.31
CA LEU A 223 1.06 13.94 -24.70
C LEU A 223 1.13 13.14 -23.39
N VAL A 224 2.29 12.55 -23.07
CA VAL A 224 2.49 11.77 -21.86
C VAL A 224 3.25 12.58 -20.81
N GLN A 225 2.59 12.87 -19.71
CA GLN A 225 3.18 13.60 -18.59
C GLN A 225 3.56 12.63 -17.45
N THR A 226 4.80 12.68 -16.99
CA THR A 226 5.22 11.98 -15.77
C THR A 226 5.16 12.90 -14.58
N LEU A 227 4.56 12.43 -13.47
CA LEU A 227 4.45 13.16 -12.20
C LEU A 227 5.11 12.37 -11.07
N PRO A 228 5.58 13.03 -10.00
CA PRO A 228 6.44 12.39 -8.99
C PRO A 228 5.71 11.35 -8.13
N ASP A 229 4.41 11.50 -7.93
CA ASP A 229 3.62 10.68 -7.02
C ASP A 229 2.21 10.41 -7.54
N ASN A 230 1.56 9.39 -6.96
CA ASN A 230 0.21 8.98 -7.30
C ASN A 230 -0.83 10.08 -7.09
N GLU A 231 -0.73 10.84 -6.00
CA GLU A 231 -1.69 11.90 -5.67
C GLU A 231 -1.68 13.01 -6.73
N SER A 232 -0.49 13.38 -7.20
CA SER A 232 -0.31 14.36 -8.29
C SER A 232 -0.92 13.87 -9.61
N CYS A 233 -0.80 12.56 -9.90
CA CYS A 233 -1.39 11.93 -11.10
C CYS A 233 -2.92 11.95 -11.03
N VAL A 234 -3.51 11.51 -9.93
CA VAL A 234 -4.96 11.55 -9.68
C VAL A 234 -5.49 12.99 -9.76
N ALA A 235 -4.77 13.94 -9.16
CA ALA A 235 -5.16 15.35 -9.23
C ALA A 235 -5.10 15.90 -10.67
N ALA A 236 -4.13 15.49 -11.48
CA ALA A 236 -4.05 15.88 -12.89
C ALA A 236 -5.23 15.33 -13.69
N LEU A 237 -5.61 14.07 -13.45
CA LEU A 237 -6.76 13.42 -14.05
C LEU A 237 -8.07 14.15 -13.70
N LYS A 238 -8.35 14.35 -12.41
CA LYS A 238 -9.56 15.01 -11.90
C LYS A 238 -9.71 16.45 -12.41
N GLN A 239 -8.59 17.18 -12.57
CA GLN A 239 -8.59 18.56 -13.07
C GLN A 239 -8.69 18.65 -14.60
N GLY A 240 -8.79 17.54 -15.34
CA GLY A 240 -8.82 17.52 -16.81
C GLY A 240 -7.49 17.94 -17.45
N ARG A 241 -6.38 17.90 -16.70
CA ARG A 241 -5.04 18.12 -17.28
C ARG A 241 -4.55 16.89 -18.03
N ALA A 242 -5.04 15.71 -17.64
CA ALA A 242 -4.90 14.44 -18.33
C ALA A 242 -6.30 13.85 -18.62
N ASP A 243 -6.39 13.04 -19.67
CA ASP A 243 -7.61 12.29 -20.03
C ASP A 243 -7.60 10.90 -19.42
N ALA A 244 -6.41 10.32 -19.23
CA ALA A 244 -6.21 9.00 -18.64
C ALA A 244 -4.96 8.96 -17.75
N TYR A 245 -4.98 8.06 -16.76
CA TYR A 245 -3.84 7.69 -15.93
C TYR A 245 -3.51 6.23 -16.20
N VAL A 246 -2.31 5.96 -16.73
CA VAL A 246 -1.80 4.62 -17.01
C VAL A 246 -0.82 4.22 -15.92
N LEU A 247 -1.14 3.15 -15.19
CA LEU A 247 -0.28 2.62 -14.13
C LEU A 247 -0.69 1.17 -13.82
N ASP A 248 0.01 0.51 -12.92
CA ASP A 248 -0.39 -0.80 -12.44
C ASP A 248 -1.77 -0.77 -11.74
N GLN A 249 -2.58 -1.80 -12.02
CA GLN A 249 -3.97 -1.88 -11.60
C GLN A 249 -4.13 -1.80 -10.08
N GLY A 250 -3.20 -2.38 -9.32
CA GLY A 250 -3.28 -2.39 -7.87
C GLY A 250 -3.31 -0.98 -7.26
N VAL A 251 -2.50 -0.04 -7.79
CA VAL A 251 -2.54 1.37 -7.36
C VAL A 251 -3.84 2.02 -7.79
N LEU A 252 -4.26 1.81 -9.05
CA LEU A 252 -5.47 2.42 -9.62
C LEU A 252 -6.75 1.97 -8.91
N LEU A 253 -6.83 0.70 -8.49
CA LEU A 253 -7.94 0.18 -7.67
C LEU A 253 -8.01 0.88 -6.32
N GLY A 254 -6.87 1.09 -5.66
CA GLY A 254 -6.79 1.84 -4.42
C GLY A 254 -7.31 3.28 -4.56
N ASN A 255 -6.99 3.94 -5.69
CA ASN A 255 -7.50 5.27 -6.00
C ASN A 255 -9.04 5.26 -6.17
N SER A 256 -9.56 4.30 -6.94
CA SER A 256 -11.01 4.19 -7.19
C SER A 256 -11.79 3.84 -5.93
N ALA A 257 -11.22 3.05 -5.02
CA ALA A 257 -11.80 2.75 -3.72
C ALA A 257 -11.85 3.97 -2.80
N ALA A 258 -10.84 4.85 -2.89
CA ALA A 258 -10.75 6.07 -2.10
C ALA A 258 -11.58 7.23 -2.65
N ASP A 259 -11.78 7.28 -3.97
CA ASP A 259 -12.39 8.43 -4.66
C ASP A 259 -13.32 8.00 -5.81
N PRO A 260 -14.66 8.18 -5.66
CA PRO A 260 -15.63 7.78 -6.67
C PRO A 260 -15.60 8.64 -7.95
N GLU A 261 -14.82 9.73 -7.98
CA GLU A 261 -14.66 10.55 -9.19
C GLU A 261 -13.71 9.95 -10.23
N VAL A 262 -12.98 8.87 -9.85
CA VAL A 262 -12.09 8.14 -10.76
C VAL A 262 -12.43 6.65 -10.76
N THR A 263 -12.26 6.00 -11.91
CA THR A 263 -12.55 4.58 -12.07
C THR A 263 -11.54 3.91 -13.01
N VAL A 264 -11.26 2.63 -12.76
CA VAL A 264 -10.47 1.79 -13.67
C VAL A 264 -11.38 1.33 -14.80
N VAL A 265 -10.87 1.35 -16.04
CA VAL A 265 -11.60 0.93 -17.24
C VAL A 265 -10.81 -0.10 -18.03
N GLY A 266 -11.53 -0.98 -18.73
CA GLY A 266 -10.94 -2.05 -19.52
C GLY A 266 -10.26 -3.13 -18.67
N GLU A 267 -9.63 -4.08 -19.36
CA GLU A 267 -8.83 -5.11 -18.74
C GLU A 267 -7.36 -4.66 -18.67
N PRO A 268 -6.56 -5.18 -17.74
CA PRO A 268 -5.12 -4.99 -17.75
C PRO A 268 -4.52 -5.45 -19.08
N PHE A 269 -3.57 -4.72 -19.61
CA PHE A 269 -3.00 -4.98 -20.94
C PHE A 269 -1.49 -5.34 -20.93
N VAL A 270 -0.86 -5.34 -19.75
CA VAL A 270 0.51 -5.82 -19.51
C VAL A 270 0.52 -6.56 -18.18
N ASP A 271 1.19 -7.70 -18.11
CA ASP A 271 1.44 -8.39 -16.84
C ASP A 271 2.42 -7.60 -15.97
N ASP A 272 2.09 -7.42 -14.71
CA ASP A 272 2.86 -6.60 -13.76
C ASP A 272 2.96 -7.31 -12.40
N PRO A 273 3.77 -8.40 -12.30
CA PRO A 273 3.87 -9.20 -11.08
C PRO A 273 4.58 -8.44 -9.96
N TYR A 274 4.02 -8.46 -8.75
CA TYR A 274 4.62 -7.84 -7.58
C TYR A 274 5.50 -8.80 -6.80
N GLY A 275 6.69 -8.33 -6.45
CA GLY A 275 7.65 -9.04 -5.61
C GLY A 275 8.05 -8.29 -4.36
N VAL A 276 8.65 -9.03 -3.44
CA VAL A 276 9.33 -8.48 -2.28
C VAL A 276 10.73 -8.06 -2.70
N GLY A 277 10.99 -6.76 -2.77
CA GLY A 277 12.32 -6.21 -3.08
C GLY A 277 13.26 -6.40 -1.89
N LEU A 278 14.43 -6.96 -2.16
CA LEU A 278 15.43 -7.34 -1.18
C LEU A 278 16.80 -6.72 -1.53
N PRO A 279 17.70 -6.53 -0.55
CA PRO A 279 19.05 -6.08 -0.84
C PRO A 279 19.73 -7.07 -1.79
N LYS A 280 20.49 -6.54 -2.78
CA LYS A 280 21.22 -7.35 -3.75
C LYS A 280 22.18 -8.29 -3.05
N ASP A 281 22.19 -9.57 -3.46
CA ASP A 281 23.05 -10.62 -2.93
C ASP A 281 22.93 -10.86 -1.41
N ALA A 282 21.79 -10.50 -0.79
CA ALA A 282 21.54 -10.79 0.63
C ALA A 282 21.44 -12.30 0.85
N GLU A 283 22.38 -12.86 1.61
CA GLU A 283 22.54 -14.31 1.77
C GLU A 283 21.28 -14.98 2.34
N GLY A 284 20.69 -15.86 1.55
CA GLY A 284 19.50 -16.64 1.88
C GLY A 284 18.19 -15.83 1.93
N ALA A 285 18.19 -14.57 1.53
CA ALA A 285 16.98 -13.73 1.62
C ALA A 285 15.89 -14.17 0.64
N VAL A 286 16.25 -14.35 -0.64
CA VAL A 286 15.30 -14.73 -1.70
C VAL A 286 14.67 -16.09 -1.41
N ASP A 287 15.51 -17.09 -1.10
CA ASP A 287 15.02 -18.44 -0.82
C ASP A 287 14.11 -18.47 0.42
N PHE A 288 14.48 -17.73 1.48
CA PHE A 288 13.70 -17.66 2.71
C PHE A 288 12.34 -17.01 2.49
N VAL A 289 12.30 -15.90 1.75
CA VAL A 289 11.03 -15.19 1.47
C VAL A 289 10.18 -15.99 0.49
N ASN A 290 10.75 -16.67 -0.51
CA ASN A 290 9.99 -17.57 -1.38
C ASN A 290 9.39 -18.76 -0.61
N ALA A 291 10.13 -19.35 0.34
CA ALA A 291 9.60 -20.38 1.22
C ALA A 291 8.46 -19.87 2.11
N PHE A 292 8.58 -18.65 2.65
CA PHE A 292 7.50 -17.98 3.37
C PHE A 292 6.25 -17.80 2.49
N LEU A 293 6.41 -17.27 1.27
CA LEU A 293 5.30 -17.06 0.35
C LEU A 293 4.61 -18.38 0.00
N GLN A 294 5.37 -19.44 -0.24
CA GLN A 294 4.83 -20.77 -0.48
C GLN A 294 4.03 -21.29 0.72
N GLU A 295 4.54 -21.08 1.94
CA GLU A 295 3.85 -21.55 3.16
C GLU A 295 2.54 -20.82 3.41
N ILE A 296 2.46 -19.50 3.17
CA ILE A 296 1.18 -18.78 3.29
C ILE A 296 0.17 -19.17 2.20
N ILE A 297 0.65 -19.60 1.03
CA ILE A 297 -0.20 -20.16 -0.03
C ILE A 297 -0.72 -21.54 0.40
N ASP A 298 0.16 -22.46 0.79
CA ASP A 298 -0.18 -23.83 1.17
C ASP A 298 -1.12 -23.89 2.39
N SER A 299 -0.98 -22.95 3.33
CA SER A 299 -1.86 -22.84 4.50
C SER A 299 -3.20 -22.15 4.21
N GLY A 300 -3.37 -21.58 3.01
CA GLY A 300 -4.54 -20.79 2.61
C GLY A 300 -4.58 -19.39 3.26
N ALA A 301 -3.51 -18.94 3.91
CA ALA A 301 -3.43 -17.62 4.49
C ALA A 301 -3.41 -16.53 3.40
N TRP A 302 -2.76 -16.80 2.26
CA TRP A 302 -2.73 -15.90 1.11
C TRP A 302 -4.15 -15.63 0.56
N GLU A 303 -4.94 -16.67 0.32
CA GLU A 303 -6.31 -16.57 -0.19
C GLU A 303 -7.22 -15.80 0.77
N LYS A 304 -7.10 -16.11 2.07
CA LYS A 304 -7.86 -15.39 3.12
C LYS A 304 -7.47 -13.92 3.20
N LEU A 305 -6.16 -13.61 3.10
CA LEU A 305 -5.67 -12.23 3.09
C LEU A 305 -6.18 -11.49 1.86
N TRP A 306 -6.11 -12.12 0.67
CA TRP A 306 -6.63 -11.56 -0.56
C TRP A 306 -8.12 -11.24 -0.43
N THR A 307 -8.90 -12.19 0.08
CA THR A 307 -10.35 -12.03 0.29
C THR A 307 -10.67 -10.89 1.26
N ALA A 308 -9.94 -10.80 2.38
CA ALA A 308 -10.15 -9.78 3.41
C ALA A 308 -9.61 -8.38 3.02
N THR A 309 -9.04 -8.20 1.83
CA THR A 309 -8.46 -6.93 1.37
C THR A 309 -8.91 -6.58 -0.04
N ILE A 310 -8.32 -7.21 -1.05
CA ILE A 310 -8.61 -6.95 -2.47
C ILE A 310 -10.02 -7.42 -2.82
N GLY A 311 -10.41 -8.60 -2.34
CA GLY A 311 -11.70 -9.23 -2.62
C GLY A 311 -12.88 -8.40 -2.17
N GLU A 312 -12.78 -7.75 -1.01
CA GLU A 312 -13.81 -6.84 -0.49
C GLU A 312 -14.03 -5.62 -1.40
N VAL A 313 -12.93 -5.08 -1.96
CA VAL A 313 -13.00 -3.90 -2.84
C VAL A 313 -13.50 -4.27 -4.25
N MET A 314 -13.05 -5.41 -4.77
CA MET A 314 -13.38 -5.85 -6.14
C MET A 314 -14.69 -6.64 -6.23
N ASP A 315 -15.26 -7.07 -5.10
CA ASP A 315 -16.42 -7.98 -5.02
C ASP A 315 -16.21 -9.24 -5.89
N THR A 316 -15.01 -9.84 -5.79
CA THR A 316 -14.62 -11.04 -6.55
C THR A 316 -13.96 -12.06 -5.65
N GLU A 317 -13.94 -13.33 -6.10
CA GLU A 317 -13.20 -14.41 -5.46
C GLU A 317 -11.69 -14.27 -5.73
N ALA A 318 -10.87 -14.82 -4.82
CA ALA A 318 -9.43 -14.83 -4.99
C ALA A 318 -9.03 -15.62 -6.24
N PRO A 319 -8.13 -15.11 -7.07
CA PRO A 319 -7.58 -15.86 -8.20
C PRO A 319 -6.66 -16.98 -7.70
N GLU A 320 -6.19 -17.81 -8.63
CA GLU A 320 -5.11 -18.74 -8.32
C GLU A 320 -3.86 -17.95 -7.89
N PRO A 321 -3.23 -18.31 -6.74
CA PRO A 321 -2.06 -17.58 -6.26
C PRO A 321 -0.87 -17.78 -7.22
N PRO A 322 0.03 -16.77 -7.31
CA PRO A 322 1.25 -16.92 -8.11
C PRO A 322 2.18 -18.00 -7.54
N VAL A 323 3.12 -18.47 -8.37
CA VAL A 323 4.13 -19.46 -7.95
C VAL A 323 5.40 -18.71 -7.54
N PRO A 324 5.77 -18.68 -6.23
CA PRO A 324 6.98 -18.01 -5.78
C PRO A 324 8.25 -18.62 -6.41
N GLY A 325 9.17 -17.77 -6.88
CA GLY A 325 10.39 -18.17 -7.57
C GLY A 325 10.27 -18.22 -9.09
N GLU A 326 9.07 -18.16 -9.66
CA GLU A 326 8.86 -18.02 -11.10
C GLU A 326 8.87 -16.52 -11.47
N LEU A 327 10.06 -16.00 -11.81
CA LEU A 327 10.19 -14.61 -12.24
C LEU A 327 9.74 -14.47 -13.70
N PRO A 328 9.17 -13.32 -14.08
CA PRO A 328 8.83 -13.03 -15.46
C PRO A 328 10.10 -13.07 -16.33
N SER A 329 9.98 -13.66 -17.51
CA SER A 329 11.07 -13.84 -18.49
C SER A 329 11.25 -12.58 -19.34
#